data_faa90e8b042a2e776ae5bd75e2314f87
#
_entry.id   faa90e8b042a2e776ae5bd75e2314f87
#
_cell.length_a   1.000
_cell.length_b   1.000
_cell.length_c   1.000
_cell.angle_alpha   90.00
_cell.angle_beta   90.00
_cell.angle_gamma   90.00
#
_symmetry.space_group_name_H-M   'P 1'
#
loop_
_entity.id
_entity.type
_entity.pdbx_description
1 polymer ?
#
loop_
_entity_poly.entity_id
_entity_poly.type
_entity_poly.pdbx_seq_one_letter_code
_entity_poly.pdbx_strand_id
1 'polypeptide(L)'
;MHNNLYTAVFFIGLLTSALLASSTVSAKGVFQSGPDFISEVFLEQGTQAEVQVQSKVLWLTDDIRQQAEKILDRPVQGLRIRYSRSADKTAWILEEIGKEMPITIGVVVDQNKIIKVKILAYRESRGGEVRFPAYMAQYNGATLTDRHRLDKSIDGITGATLSVWAVNKVAALALYYHSQAVNPKK
;
A
#
# COMPACT_ATOMS: atom_id res chain seq x y z
N MET A 1 23.35 -53.02 -60.73
CA MET A 1 22.61 -51.70 -60.74
C MET A 1 21.66 -51.70 -59.54
N HIS A 2 22.09 -51.16 -58.44
CA HIS A 2 21.30 -51.17 -57.17
C HIS A 2 21.02 -49.74 -56.78
N ASN A 3 19.75 -49.41 -56.79
CA ASN A 3 19.26 -48.14 -56.28
C ASN A 3 19.02 -48.26 -54.77
N ASN A 4 19.75 -47.51 -53.99
CA ASN A 4 19.51 -47.34 -52.57
C ASN A 4 18.69 -46.06 -52.34
N LEU A 5 17.46 -46.25 -51.90
CA LEU A 5 16.51 -45.20 -51.46
C LEU A 5 16.78 -44.93 -49.99
N TYR A 6 17.32 -43.77 -49.62
CA TYR A 6 17.44 -43.31 -48.22
C TYR A 6 16.14 -42.63 -47.80
N THR A 7 15.41 -43.29 -46.96
CA THR A 7 14.22 -42.74 -46.31
C THR A 7 14.66 -41.84 -45.14
N ALA A 8 14.51 -40.52 -45.27
CA ALA A 8 14.75 -39.59 -44.21
C ALA A 8 13.51 -39.55 -43.29
N VAL A 9 13.66 -40.00 -42.06
CA VAL A 9 12.63 -39.91 -41.02
C VAL A 9 12.78 -38.58 -40.33
N PHE A 10 11.82 -37.65 -40.54
CA PHE A 10 11.73 -36.41 -39.82
C PHE A 10 11.07 -36.66 -38.45
N PHE A 11 11.85 -36.57 -37.37
CA PHE A 11 11.31 -36.50 -36.01
C PHE A 11 10.83 -35.06 -35.74
N ILE A 12 9.53 -34.87 -35.78
CA ILE A 12 8.92 -33.63 -35.27
C ILE A 12 8.82 -33.77 -33.77
N GLY A 13 9.77 -33.16 -33.06
CA GLY A 13 9.72 -33.02 -31.61
C GLY A 13 8.66 -31.99 -31.20
N LEU A 14 7.52 -32.47 -30.68
CA LEU A 14 6.46 -31.63 -30.10
C LEU A 14 6.95 -31.08 -28.76
N LEU A 15 7.46 -29.85 -28.75
CA LEU A 15 7.83 -29.14 -27.51
C LEU A 15 6.58 -28.65 -26.84
N THR A 16 5.99 -29.43 -25.93
CA THR A 16 4.88 -28.98 -25.06
C THR A 16 5.43 -28.05 -24.00
N SER A 17 5.33 -26.75 -24.25
CA SER A 17 5.59 -25.71 -23.25
C SER A 17 4.50 -25.78 -22.18
N ALA A 18 4.81 -26.42 -21.05
CA ALA A 18 3.94 -26.41 -19.87
C ALA A 18 3.97 -24.99 -19.27
N LEU A 19 2.89 -24.23 -19.51
CA LEU A 19 2.66 -22.96 -18.88
C LEU A 19 2.34 -23.23 -17.40
N LEU A 20 3.35 -23.09 -16.52
CA LEU A 20 3.17 -23.12 -15.07
C LEU A 20 2.36 -21.89 -14.67
N ALA A 21 1.06 -22.04 -14.60
CA ALA A 21 0.18 -21.06 -13.96
C ALA A 21 0.53 -21.05 -12.47
N SER A 22 1.33 -20.08 -12.05
CA SER A 22 1.60 -19.79 -10.64
C SER A 22 0.29 -19.34 -9.99
N SER A 23 -0.45 -20.26 -9.38
CA SER A 23 -1.59 -19.94 -8.54
C SER A 23 -1.08 -19.21 -7.30
N THR A 24 -1.28 -17.90 -7.26
CA THR A 24 -1.02 -17.11 -6.06
C THR A 24 -2.06 -17.50 -5.01
N VAL A 25 -1.62 -18.30 -4.03
CA VAL A 25 -2.44 -18.55 -2.85
C VAL A 25 -2.55 -17.24 -2.08
N SER A 26 -3.70 -16.58 -2.20
CA SER A 26 -4.00 -15.40 -1.39
C SER A 26 -4.16 -15.82 0.06
N ALA A 27 -3.34 -15.26 0.96
CA ALA A 27 -3.49 -15.50 2.39
C ALA A 27 -4.85 -14.97 2.87
N LYS A 28 -5.51 -15.72 3.77
CA LYS A 28 -6.80 -15.34 4.34
C LYS A 28 -6.75 -13.92 4.88
N GLY A 29 -7.68 -13.04 4.41
CA GLY A 29 -7.79 -11.65 4.82
C GLY A 29 -6.89 -10.67 4.05
N VAL A 30 -6.16 -11.11 3.02
CA VAL A 30 -5.45 -10.23 2.08
C VAL A 30 -6.34 -9.99 0.86
N PHE A 31 -6.58 -8.71 0.53
CA PHE A 31 -7.46 -8.29 -0.57
C PHE A 31 -6.67 -7.76 -1.76
N GLN A 32 -5.49 -7.18 -1.48
CA GLN A 32 -4.61 -6.63 -2.51
C GLN A 32 -3.16 -6.68 -2.04
N SER A 33 -2.26 -6.99 -2.95
CA SER A 33 -0.82 -6.90 -2.66
C SER A 33 -0.34 -5.44 -2.65
N GLY A 34 0.78 -5.19 -1.97
CA GLY A 34 1.39 -3.86 -1.98
C GLY A 34 1.79 -3.39 -3.39
N PRO A 35 2.47 -4.20 -4.21
CA PRO A 35 2.77 -3.86 -5.60
C PRO A 35 1.54 -3.54 -6.44
N ASP A 36 0.46 -4.32 -6.32
CA ASP A 36 -0.78 -4.06 -7.05
C ASP A 36 -1.43 -2.74 -6.64
N PHE A 37 -1.40 -2.41 -5.34
CA PHE A 37 -1.86 -1.11 -4.85
C PHE A 37 -1.04 0.04 -5.42
N ILE A 38 0.29 -0.06 -5.45
CA ILE A 38 1.17 0.96 -6.04
C ILE A 38 0.88 1.12 -7.53
N SER A 39 0.72 0.01 -8.27
CA SER A 39 0.34 0.03 -9.67
C SER A 39 -1.01 0.72 -9.88
N GLU A 40 -2.03 0.36 -9.11
CA GLU A 40 -3.36 0.98 -9.15
C GLU A 40 -3.28 2.50 -9.00
N VAL A 41 -2.61 2.99 -7.95
CA VAL A 41 -2.66 4.42 -7.60
C VAL A 41 -1.78 5.32 -8.46
N PHE A 42 -0.82 4.77 -9.19
CA PHE A 42 0.04 5.54 -10.07
C PHE A 42 -0.26 5.34 -11.57
N LEU A 43 -0.81 4.18 -11.97
CA LEU A 43 -1.09 3.86 -13.38
C LEU A 43 -2.53 4.16 -13.81
N GLU A 44 -3.50 4.22 -12.89
CA GLU A 44 -4.91 4.48 -13.19
C GLU A 44 -5.24 5.89 -13.75
N GLN A 45 -4.27 6.76 -13.86
CA GLN A 45 -4.53 8.14 -14.29
C GLN A 45 -4.35 8.37 -15.79
N GLY A 46 -4.86 7.49 -16.65
CA GLY A 46 -5.23 7.77 -18.06
C GLY A 46 -4.32 8.67 -18.92
N THR A 47 -3.17 9.05 -18.42
CA THR A 47 -2.21 9.90 -19.11
C THR A 47 -1.19 8.98 -19.79
N GLN A 48 -1.07 9.05 -21.10
CA GLN A 48 -0.04 8.35 -21.90
C GLN A 48 1.40 8.79 -21.56
N ALA A 49 1.59 9.69 -20.60
CA ALA A 49 2.90 10.04 -20.09
C ALA A 49 3.37 8.90 -19.15
N GLU A 50 4.54 8.36 -19.42
CA GLU A 50 5.21 7.36 -18.59
C GLU A 50 5.41 7.92 -17.17
N VAL A 51 4.50 7.57 -16.26
CA VAL A 51 4.56 8.01 -14.86
C VAL A 51 5.73 7.29 -14.22
N GLN A 52 6.85 8.00 -14.02
CA GLN A 52 8.01 7.44 -13.33
C GLN A 52 7.75 7.30 -11.84
N VAL A 53 7.39 6.10 -11.42
CA VAL A 53 7.24 5.74 -10.01
C VAL A 53 8.60 5.31 -9.46
N GLN A 54 9.06 6.00 -8.43
CA GLN A 54 10.32 5.70 -7.75
C GLN A 54 10.05 5.10 -6.37
N SER A 55 10.73 3.99 -6.07
CA SER A 55 10.81 3.49 -4.69
C SER A 55 11.84 4.32 -3.92
N LYS A 56 11.42 4.93 -2.82
CA LYS A 56 12.21 5.80 -1.96
C LYS A 56 12.24 5.26 -0.53
N VAL A 57 13.13 5.84 0.26
CA VAL A 57 13.29 5.53 1.68
C VAL A 57 13.26 6.83 2.47
N LEU A 58 12.44 6.86 3.50
CA LEU A 58 12.48 7.87 4.56
C LEU A 58 13.27 7.30 5.75
N TRP A 59 14.38 7.93 6.09
CA TRP A 59 15.13 7.57 7.29
C TRP A 59 14.45 8.17 8.52
N LEU A 60 14.24 7.34 9.52
CA LEU A 60 13.62 7.74 10.78
C LEU A 60 14.72 8.32 11.70
N THR A 61 15.01 9.61 11.55
CA THR A 61 15.80 10.36 12.54
C THR A 61 15.09 10.35 13.88
N ASP A 62 15.78 10.72 14.95
CA ASP A 62 15.20 10.72 16.31
C ASP A 62 13.95 11.59 16.38
N ASP A 63 13.93 12.77 15.76
CA ASP A 63 12.77 13.66 15.71
C ASP A 63 11.60 13.04 14.98
N ILE A 64 11.86 12.45 13.80
CA ILE A 64 10.82 11.80 12.99
C ILE A 64 10.25 10.60 13.75
N ARG A 65 11.11 9.81 14.38
CA ARG A 65 10.73 8.67 15.20
C ARG A 65 9.85 9.07 16.37
N GLN A 66 10.30 10.03 17.19
CA GLN A 66 9.55 10.50 18.36
C GLN A 66 8.17 11.00 17.97
N GLN A 67 8.07 11.75 16.87
CA GLN A 67 6.76 12.23 16.40
C GLN A 67 5.88 11.11 15.88
N ALA A 68 6.44 10.14 15.15
CA ALA A 68 5.72 8.97 14.68
C ALA A 68 5.19 8.12 15.87
N GLU A 69 5.99 7.95 16.92
CA GLU A 69 5.60 7.26 18.15
C GLU A 69 4.44 7.97 18.88
N LYS A 70 4.46 9.31 18.91
CA LYS A 70 3.35 10.09 19.46
C LYS A 70 2.05 9.92 18.64
N ILE A 71 2.16 9.85 17.32
CA ILE A 71 1.00 9.62 16.43
C ILE A 71 0.42 8.22 16.64
N LEU A 72 1.29 7.21 16.70
CA LEU A 72 0.88 5.81 16.87
C LEU A 72 0.53 5.43 18.31
N ASP A 73 0.99 6.23 19.29
CA ASP A 73 0.89 5.90 20.72
C ASP A 73 1.57 4.56 21.06
N ARG A 74 2.70 4.29 20.42
CA ARG A 74 3.55 3.12 20.63
C ARG A 74 4.94 3.30 19.99
N PRO A 75 5.95 2.52 20.40
CA PRO A 75 7.27 2.52 19.77
C PRO A 75 7.22 2.17 18.28
N VAL A 76 8.07 2.84 17.49
CA VAL A 76 8.26 2.59 16.06
C VAL A 76 9.49 1.73 15.85
N GLN A 77 9.30 0.59 15.18
CA GLN A 77 10.38 -0.34 14.85
C GLN A 77 11.10 0.06 13.55
N GLY A 78 12.38 -0.33 13.46
CA GLY A 78 13.17 -0.12 12.25
C GLY A 78 13.82 1.26 12.16
N LEU A 79 14.67 1.44 11.17
CA LEU A 79 15.45 2.68 10.94
C LEU A 79 14.94 3.50 9.75
N ARG A 80 14.08 2.90 8.93
CA ARG A 80 13.62 3.48 7.67
C ARG A 80 12.26 2.95 7.27
N ILE A 81 11.51 3.78 6.52
CA ILE A 81 10.23 3.40 5.90
C ILE A 81 10.37 3.53 4.40
N ARG A 82 9.91 2.51 3.66
CA ARG A 82 9.83 2.57 2.19
C ARG A 82 8.53 3.20 1.76
N TYR A 83 8.59 3.97 0.68
CA TYR A 83 7.42 4.56 0.03
C TYR A 83 7.64 4.66 -1.47
N SER A 84 6.56 4.81 -2.22
CA SER A 84 6.60 5.09 -3.65
C SER A 84 6.27 6.55 -3.91
N ARG A 85 6.98 7.17 -4.86
CA ARG A 85 6.82 8.59 -5.20
C ARG A 85 6.79 8.80 -6.70
N SER A 86 5.91 9.70 -7.15
CA SER A 86 5.95 10.30 -8.47
C SER A 86 5.61 11.78 -8.32
N ALA A 87 6.50 12.66 -8.73
CA ALA A 87 6.44 14.09 -8.43
C ALA A 87 6.24 14.33 -6.91
N ASP A 88 5.17 15.01 -6.49
CA ASP A 88 4.84 15.23 -5.07
C ASP A 88 3.89 14.20 -4.48
N LYS A 89 3.30 13.34 -5.32
CA LYS A 89 2.43 12.27 -4.88
C LYS A 89 3.25 11.14 -4.26
N THR A 90 2.86 10.71 -3.06
CA THR A 90 3.48 9.59 -2.35
C THR A 90 2.45 8.52 -1.99
N ALA A 91 2.88 7.27 -2.00
CA ALA A 91 2.06 6.14 -1.56
C ALA A 91 2.82 5.35 -0.48
N TRP A 92 2.13 5.09 0.61
CA TRP A 92 2.63 4.46 1.82
C TRP A 92 1.85 3.18 2.07
N ILE A 93 2.56 2.10 2.41
CA ILE A 93 1.96 0.85 2.88
C ILE A 93 2.45 0.65 4.30
N LEU A 94 1.54 0.80 5.25
CA LEU A 94 1.83 0.81 6.68
C LEU A 94 0.93 -0.19 7.39
N GLU A 95 1.35 -0.59 8.59
CA GLU A 95 0.58 -1.52 9.42
C GLU A 95 0.34 -0.96 10.82
N GLU A 96 -0.84 -1.20 11.33
CA GLU A 96 -1.21 -0.89 12.70
C GLU A 96 -2.08 -2.02 13.26
N ILE A 97 -1.94 -2.28 14.57
CA ILE A 97 -2.78 -3.25 15.25
C ILE A 97 -4.19 -2.69 15.41
N GLY A 98 -5.18 -3.45 14.95
CA GLY A 98 -6.58 -3.17 15.26
C GLY A 98 -6.90 -3.55 16.69
N LYS A 99 -7.69 -4.59 16.89
CA LYS A 99 -7.93 -5.16 18.21
C LYS A 99 -6.87 -6.22 18.57
N GLU A 100 -6.64 -7.17 17.70
CA GLU A 100 -5.77 -8.34 17.92
C GLU A 100 -4.77 -8.57 16.79
N MET A 101 -5.13 -8.17 15.59
CA MET A 101 -4.37 -8.49 14.37
C MET A 101 -3.92 -7.22 13.63
N PRO A 102 -2.79 -7.29 12.91
CA PRO A 102 -2.34 -6.17 12.10
C PRO A 102 -3.27 -5.95 10.90
N ILE A 103 -3.58 -4.68 10.67
CA ILE A 103 -4.30 -4.17 9.50
C ILE A 103 -3.24 -3.54 8.58
N THR A 104 -3.15 -4.02 7.34
CA THR A 104 -2.26 -3.43 6.33
C THR A 104 -3.04 -2.38 5.54
N ILE A 105 -2.54 -1.17 5.52
CA ILE A 105 -3.24 0.02 5.02
C ILE A 105 -2.37 0.71 3.97
N GLY A 106 -2.94 0.92 2.78
CA GLY A 106 -2.37 1.77 1.75
C GLY A 106 -2.90 3.19 1.87
N VAL A 107 -2.03 4.18 1.89
CA VAL A 107 -2.38 5.60 1.93
C VAL A 107 -1.67 6.35 0.82
N VAL A 108 -2.42 7.12 0.04
CA VAL A 108 -1.89 8.02 -1.00
C VAL A 108 -2.05 9.45 -0.54
N VAL A 109 -0.96 10.20 -0.58
CA VAL A 109 -0.92 11.61 -0.21
C VAL A 109 -0.38 12.41 -1.40
N ASP A 110 -1.03 13.51 -1.71
CA ASP A 110 -0.60 14.50 -2.71
C ASP A 110 -0.90 15.91 -2.20
N GLN A 111 0.03 16.84 -2.39
CA GLN A 111 -0.12 18.23 -1.91
C GLN A 111 -0.56 18.33 -0.43
N ASN A 112 0.02 17.49 0.44
CA ASN A 112 -0.30 17.38 1.87
C ASN A 112 -1.76 16.99 2.19
N LYS A 113 -2.48 16.39 1.23
CA LYS A 113 -3.85 15.90 1.39
C LYS A 113 -3.92 14.41 1.10
N ILE A 114 -4.73 13.70 1.85
CA ILE A 114 -5.03 12.30 1.53
C ILE A 114 -5.87 12.25 0.24
N ILE A 115 -5.40 11.49 -0.72
CA ILE A 115 -6.14 11.23 -1.97
C ILE A 115 -6.90 9.91 -1.89
N LYS A 116 -6.32 8.90 -1.22
CA LYS A 116 -6.91 7.58 -1.10
C LYS A 116 -6.42 6.87 0.15
N VAL A 117 -7.33 6.21 0.85
CA VAL A 117 -7.01 5.20 1.87
C VAL A 117 -7.65 3.89 1.46
N LYS A 118 -6.92 2.78 1.58
CA LYS A 118 -7.42 1.45 1.23
C LYS A 118 -6.88 0.40 2.21
N ILE A 119 -7.74 -0.47 2.68
CA ILE A 119 -7.32 -1.63 3.46
C ILE A 119 -6.84 -2.71 2.50
N LEU A 120 -5.56 -3.06 2.58
CA LEU A 120 -4.93 -4.08 1.74
C LEU A 120 -5.03 -5.47 2.37
N ALA A 121 -4.94 -5.53 3.70
CA ALA A 121 -5.19 -6.76 4.45
C ALA A 121 -5.91 -6.47 5.76
N TYR A 122 -6.91 -7.30 6.08
CA TYR A 122 -7.69 -7.22 7.29
C TYR A 122 -7.88 -8.64 7.85
N ARG A 123 -7.35 -8.88 9.02
CA ARG A 123 -7.31 -10.23 9.61
C ARG A 123 -8.13 -10.35 10.88
N GLU A 124 -8.76 -9.24 11.30
CA GLU A 124 -9.68 -9.23 12.44
C GLU A 124 -10.96 -10.02 12.14
N SER A 125 -11.57 -10.57 13.18
CA SER A 125 -12.81 -11.36 13.05
C SER A 125 -14.07 -10.51 12.90
N ARG A 126 -14.02 -9.21 13.26
CA ARG A 126 -15.14 -8.26 13.25
C ARG A 126 -14.70 -6.90 12.72
N GLY A 127 -15.68 -6.06 12.35
CA GLY A 127 -15.43 -4.69 11.91
C GLY A 127 -14.90 -4.60 10.47
N GLY A 128 -15.20 -5.59 9.64
CA GLY A 128 -14.79 -5.61 8.24
C GLY A 128 -15.36 -4.48 7.40
N GLU A 129 -16.37 -3.77 7.90
CA GLU A 129 -16.97 -2.58 7.27
C GLU A 129 -15.97 -1.45 7.07
N VAL A 130 -14.93 -1.37 7.92
CA VAL A 130 -13.85 -0.39 7.79
C VAL A 130 -13.16 -0.45 6.41
N ARG A 131 -13.20 -1.59 5.71
CA ARG A 131 -12.59 -1.76 4.39
C ARG A 131 -13.44 -1.28 3.21
N PHE A 132 -14.71 -0.95 3.44
CA PHE A 132 -15.61 -0.56 2.35
C PHE A 132 -15.16 0.76 1.72
N PRO A 133 -15.09 0.84 0.39
CA PRO A 133 -14.63 2.04 -0.33
C PRO A 133 -15.41 3.29 0.07
N ALA A 134 -16.72 3.19 0.25
CA ALA A 134 -17.56 4.30 0.68
C ALA A 134 -17.17 4.82 2.08
N TYR A 135 -16.81 3.92 3.01
CA TYR A 135 -16.32 4.30 4.33
C TYR A 135 -14.94 4.95 4.24
N MET A 136 -14.01 4.36 3.48
CA MET A 136 -12.66 4.90 3.30
C MET A 136 -12.65 6.26 2.59
N ALA A 137 -13.67 6.57 1.78
CA ALA A 137 -13.78 7.87 1.12
C ALA A 137 -13.85 9.07 2.07
N GLN A 138 -14.22 8.88 3.34
CA GLN A 138 -14.22 9.92 4.38
C GLN A 138 -12.84 10.55 4.58
N TYR A 139 -11.76 9.78 4.37
CA TYR A 139 -10.39 10.25 4.50
C TYR A 139 -9.95 11.17 3.36
N ASN A 140 -10.65 11.17 2.21
CA ASN A 140 -10.24 11.95 1.05
C ASN A 140 -10.26 13.45 1.36
N GLY A 141 -9.16 14.12 1.00
CA GLY A 141 -8.94 15.54 1.26
C GLY A 141 -8.56 15.86 2.72
N ALA A 142 -8.44 14.87 3.60
CA ALA A 142 -7.97 15.11 4.96
C ALA A 142 -6.53 15.62 4.97
N THR A 143 -6.22 16.52 5.90
CA THR A 143 -4.90 17.09 6.13
C THR A 143 -4.44 16.83 7.57
N LEU A 144 -3.20 17.20 7.87
CA LEU A 144 -2.63 17.05 9.20
C LEU A 144 -2.70 18.40 9.93
N THR A 145 -3.27 18.41 11.14
CA THR A 145 -3.25 19.58 12.03
C THR A 145 -1.87 19.74 12.69
N ASP A 146 -1.62 20.91 13.31
CA ASP A 146 -0.40 21.16 14.10
C ASP A 146 -0.20 20.17 15.26
N ARG A 147 -1.29 19.55 15.72
CA ARG A 147 -1.25 18.50 16.74
C ARG A 147 -1.01 17.10 16.17
N HIS A 148 -0.69 17.01 14.89
CA HIS A 148 -0.47 15.76 14.15
C HIS A 148 -1.68 14.82 14.20
N ARG A 149 -2.88 15.36 14.11
CA ARG A 149 -4.15 14.64 13.97
C ARG A 149 -4.80 15.01 12.65
N LEU A 150 -5.70 14.17 12.16
CA LEU A 150 -6.52 14.52 11.00
C LEU A 150 -7.37 15.75 11.33
N ASP A 151 -7.53 16.65 10.36
CA ASP A 151 -8.39 17.83 10.43
C ASP A 151 -9.89 17.51 10.31
N LYS A 152 -10.21 16.25 9.99
CA LYS A 152 -11.56 15.73 9.83
C LYS A 152 -11.92 14.76 10.95
N SER A 153 -13.18 14.75 11.34
CA SER A 153 -13.78 13.67 12.12
C SER A 153 -14.15 12.52 11.16
N ILE A 154 -13.75 11.31 11.49
CA ILE A 154 -14.11 10.09 10.78
C ILE A 154 -15.15 9.35 11.61
N ASP A 155 -16.25 8.93 10.99
CA ASP A 155 -17.33 8.24 11.67
C ASP A 155 -16.84 6.93 12.30
N GLY A 156 -17.38 6.64 13.47
CA GLY A 156 -17.11 5.37 14.13
C GLY A 156 -17.90 4.22 13.48
N ILE A 157 -17.44 3.00 13.70
CA ILE A 157 -18.16 1.78 13.34
C ILE A 157 -18.43 1.03 14.64
N THR A 158 -19.72 0.75 14.95
CA THR A 158 -20.10 0.00 16.13
C THR A 158 -19.44 -1.39 16.12
N GLY A 159 -18.69 -1.67 17.18
CA GLY A 159 -17.95 -2.93 17.30
C GLY A 159 -16.59 -2.97 16.56
N ALA A 160 -16.19 -1.88 15.87
CA ALA A 160 -14.92 -1.76 15.17
C ALA A 160 -14.07 -0.54 15.57
N THR A 161 -14.31 0.05 16.73
CA THR A 161 -13.66 1.28 17.20
C THR A 161 -12.14 1.22 17.11
N LEU A 162 -11.52 0.10 17.50
CA LEU A 162 -10.05 -0.05 17.48
C LEU A 162 -9.52 -0.10 16.05
N SER A 163 -10.25 -0.72 15.11
CA SER A 163 -9.87 -0.72 13.69
C SER A 163 -9.95 0.68 13.08
N VAL A 164 -10.99 1.46 13.42
CA VAL A 164 -11.12 2.87 13.00
C VAL A 164 -9.96 3.69 13.56
N TRP A 165 -9.61 3.52 14.83
CA TRP A 165 -8.47 4.22 15.43
C TRP A 165 -7.14 3.85 14.77
N ALA A 166 -6.94 2.56 14.44
CA ALA A 166 -5.75 2.13 13.72
C ALA A 166 -5.62 2.83 12.36
N VAL A 167 -6.72 2.91 11.59
CA VAL A 167 -6.71 3.61 10.30
C VAL A 167 -6.47 5.11 10.48
N ASN A 168 -7.08 5.76 11.46
CA ASN A 168 -6.86 7.19 11.75
C ASN A 168 -5.39 7.47 12.08
N LYS A 169 -4.76 6.65 12.92
CA LYS A 169 -3.34 6.76 13.27
C LYS A 169 -2.45 6.60 12.03
N VAL A 170 -2.70 5.59 11.20
CA VAL A 170 -1.92 5.35 9.96
C VAL A 170 -2.13 6.47 8.95
N ALA A 171 -3.33 6.97 8.79
CA ALA A 171 -3.63 8.09 7.89
C ALA A 171 -2.88 9.38 8.32
N ALA A 172 -2.89 9.70 9.62
CA ALA A 172 -2.13 10.82 10.17
C ALA A 172 -0.62 10.61 10.03
N LEU A 173 -0.13 9.38 10.27
CA LEU A 173 1.28 9.03 10.11
C LEU A 173 1.75 9.17 8.66
N ALA A 174 0.95 8.74 7.70
CA ALA A 174 1.28 8.85 6.27
C ALA A 174 1.38 10.32 5.83
N LEU A 175 0.48 11.20 6.30
CA LEU A 175 0.56 12.64 6.07
C LEU A 175 1.85 13.24 6.70
N TYR A 176 2.18 12.82 7.91
CA TYR A 176 3.41 13.26 8.57
C TYR A 176 4.65 12.79 7.80
N TYR A 177 4.73 11.52 7.43
CA TYR A 177 5.85 10.99 6.65
C TYR A 177 5.95 11.66 5.27
N HIS A 178 4.82 11.94 4.63
CA HIS A 178 4.78 12.68 3.37
C HIS A 178 5.44 14.06 3.54
N SER A 179 5.06 14.82 4.56
CA SER A 179 5.65 16.14 4.82
C SER A 179 7.17 16.08 5.01
N GLN A 180 7.69 15.05 5.70
CA GLN A 180 9.12 14.85 5.90
C GLN A 180 9.85 14.38 4.63
N ALA A 181 9.14 13.63 3.74
CA ALA A 181 9.71 13.08 2.51
C ALA A 181 9.75 14.10 1.36
N VAL A 182 8.76 15.00 1.29
CA VAL A 182 8.62 16.00 0.22
C VAL A 182 9.27 17.33 0.61
N ASN A 183 9.11 17.74 1.87
CA ASN A 183 9.67 18.99 2.42
C ASN A 183 10.55 18.68 3.64
N PRO A 184 11.72 18.04 3.46
CA PRO A 184 12.60 17.76 4.60
C PRO A 184 13.00 19.07 5.27
N LYS A 185 12.73 19.20 6.58
CA LYS A 185 13.29 20.29 7.37
C LYS A 185 14.81 20.15 7.32
N LYS A 186 15.49 21.19 6.84
CA LYS A 186 16.94 21.29 6.83
C LYS A 186 17.48 21.42 8.26
#